data_d78e5f080f8182a6608a45000af2b00e
#
_entry.id   d78e5f080f8182a6608a45000af2b00e
#
_cell.length_a   1.000
_cell.length_b   1.000
_cell.length_c   1.000
_cell.angle_alpha   90.00
_cell.angle_beta   90.00
_cell.angle_gamma   90.00
#
_symmetry.space_group_name_H-M   'P 1'
#
loop_
_entity.id
_entity.type
_entity.pdbx_description
1 polymer ?
#
loop_
_entity_poly.entity_id
_entity_poly.type
_entity_poly.pdbx_seq_one_letter_code
_entity_poly.pdbx_strand_id
1 'polypeptide(L)'
;MTENGSESLPFEPPEQENVRLRDENARLRRLLAVHSIPIPQLAPANPPQTKTVETTPPVDKEERARKRIALFRSLFRGREDVYARRWENDDGRLGYAPAAVKDWNAVNKNRPEERKKVDQKTRKFLPVTDAVIENHLLGKETVGVYPLLPDEACWFLAADFDKKTWEYDSLAFLETCEELSVPAALERSRSGKGGHIWIFFDRALPAITARKLGCLILTRTMERRHQLGLNSYDRFFPNQDTMPRGGLGNLIALPLQFAPRKAGNSVFIDADFKPYPDQWRFLSTIQRMAADAAEETVAKAQCKGDLIGVRMSIADDEDVQDPWTLPPSRKRRERPIEGPLPKTVQIVRANLVYVEKKDLPPAMLNRLLGSRHFRTPSSTRRKRCDSRPTTSRV
;
A
#
# COMPACT_ATOMS: atom_id res chain seq x y z
N MET A 1 4.42 -7.47 49.70
CA MET A 1 5.74 -6.86 49.56
C MET A 1 6.64 -7.84 48.86
N THR A 2 6.76 -7.74 47.56
CA THR A 2 7.83 -8.34 46.75
C THR A 2 8.08 -7.38 45.60
N GLU A 3 9.16 -6.66 45.71
CA GLU A 3 9.68 -5.73 44.70
C GLU A 3 10.20 -6.53 43.50
N ASN A 4 9.63 -6.29 42.33
CA ASN A 4 10.26 -6.71 41.07
C ASN A 4 11.17 -5.58 40.59
N GLY A 5 12.46 -5.74 40.87
CA GLY A 5 13.51 -4.93 40.29
C GLY A 5 13.64 -5.20 38.79
N SER A 6 13.34 -4.21 37.95
CA SER A 6 13.74 -4.20 36.56
C SER A 6 15.24 -3.89 36.52
N GLU A 7 16.08 -4.90 36.30
CA GLU A 7 17.48 -4.69 35.94
C GLU A 7 17.57 -4.05 34.56
N SER A 8 17.83 -2.75 34.52
CA SER A 8 18.29 -2.08 33.32
C SER A 8 19.72 -2.53 33.04
N LEU A 9 19.95 -3.16 31.87
CA LEU A 9 21.30 -3.49 31.41
C LEU A 9 22.16 -2.22 31.36
N PRO A 10 23.38 -2.23 31.90
CA PRO A 10 24.22 -1.06 31.91
C PRO A 10 24.64 -0.68 30.50
N PHE A 11 24.54 0.60 30.20
CA PHE A 11 24.99 1.19 28.94
C PHE A 11 26.53 1.11 28.90
N GLU A 12 27.06 0.20 28.07
CA GLU A 12 28.51 0.13 27.84
C GLU A 12 28.97 1.26 26.92
N PRO A 13 30.08 1.94 27.21
CA PRO A 13 30.65 2.94 26.30
C PRO A 13 31.06 2.29 24.97
N PRO A 14 30.88 2.98 23.81
CA PRO A 14 31.17 2.43 22.48
C PRO A 14 32.61 1.87 22.31
N GLU A 15 33.56 2.39 23.09
CA GLU A 15 34.95 1.92 23.07
C GLU A 15 35.11 0.54 23.70
N GLN A 16 34.39 0.25 24.78
CA GLN A 16 34.40 -1.07 25.44
C GLN A 16 33.67 -2.11 24.60
N GLU A 17 32.57 -1.74 23.98
CA GLU A 17 31.83 -2.60 23.03
C GLU A 17 32.72 -2.98 21.83
N ASN A 18 33.48 -2.04 21.29
CA ASN A 18 34.44 -2.30 20.19
C ASN A 18 35.53 -3.27 20.56
N VAL A 19 36.06 -3.18 21.78
CA VAL A 19 37.07 -4.15 22.29
C VAL A 19 36.44 -5.52 22.38
N ARG A 20 35.28 -5.64 23.00
CA ARG A 20 34.55 -6.92 23.14
C ARG A 20 34.26 -7.57 21.79
N LEU A 21 33.77 -6.79 20.82
CA LEU A 21 33.48 -7.29 19.47
C LEU A 21 34.74 -7.75 18.73
N ARG A 22 35.89 -7.11 18.95
CA ARG A 22 37.18 -7.54 18.38
C ARG A 22 37.64 -8.87 18.99
N ASP A 23 37.50 -9.03 20.26
CA ASP A 23 37.87 -10.27 20.96
C ASP A 23 36.96 -11.44 20.57
N GLU A 24 35.66 -11.19 20.45
CA GLU A 24 34.70 -12.16 19.97
C GLU A 24 34.94 -12.56 18.50
N ASN A 25 35.24 -11.62 17.63
CA ASN A 25 35.65 -11.89 16.25
C ASN A 25 36.92 -12.74 16.18
N ALA A 26 37.90 -12.45 17.01
CA ALA A 26 39.13 -13.25 17.09
C ALA A 26 38.84 -14.69 17.57
N ARG A 27 37.94 -14.85 18.52
CA ARG A 27 37.49 -16.16 19.02
C ARG A 27 36.77 -16.96 17.95
N LEU A 28 35.80 -16.31 17.23
CA LEU A 28 35.06 -16.95 16.15
C LEU A 28 35.96 -17.38 15.00
N ARG A 29 36.95 -16.56 14.63
CA ARG A 29 37.93 -16.91 13.59
C ARG A 29 38.78 -18.12 13.98
N ARG A 30 39.18 -18.26 15.29
CA ARG A 30 39.88 -19.44 15.77
C ARG A 30 39.02 -20.70 15.68
N LEU A 31 37.75 -20.60 16.05
CA LEU A 31 36.80 -21.73 15.96
C LEU A 31 36.59 -22.16 14.48
N LEU A 32 36.43 -21.22 13.57
CA LEU A 32 36.33 -21.53 12.16
C LEU A 32 37.59 -22.20 11.61
N ALA A 33 38.77 -21.76 12.06
CA ALA A 33 40.05 -22.40 11.70
C ALA A 33 40.18 -23.83 12.23
N VAL A 34 39.76 -24.09 13.47
CA VAL A 34 39.77 -25.45 14.07
C VAL A 34 38.84 -26.38 13.29
N HIS A 35 37.71 -25.90 12.78
CA HIS A 35 36.74 -26.68 12.00
C HIS A 35 37.00 -26.68 10.49
N SER A 36 38.17 -26.14 10.06
CA SER A 36 38.53 -26.05 8.62
C SER A 36 37.47 -25.38 7.72
N ILE A 37 36.69 -24.46 8.27
CA ILE A 37 35.70 -23.68 7.53
C ILE A 37 36.41 -22.47 6.90
N PRO A 38 36.48 -22.37 5.56
CA PRO A 38 37.19 -21.28 4.91
C PRO A 38 36.45 -19.96 5.16
N ILE A 39 37.13 -18.97 5.72
CA ILE A 39 36.65 -17.62 5.82
C ILE A 39 36.88 -16.97 4.44
N PRO A 40 35.85 -16.47 3.76
CA PRO A 40 36.04 -15.73 2.53
C PRO A 40 37.00 -14.56 2.81
N GLN A 41 38.16 -14.56 2.16
CA GLN A 41 39.05 -13.41 2.21
C GLN A 41 38.35 -12.28 1.44
N LEU A 42 37.81 -11.30 2.14
CA LEU A 42 37.55 -10.02 1.53
C LEU A 42 38.90 -9.55 0.95
N ALA A 43 38.92 -9.34 -0.37
CA ALA A 43 40.10 -8.78 -1.03
C ALA A 43 40.61 -7.58 -0.19
N PRO A 44 41.93 -7.46 0.03
CA PRO A 44 42.45 -6.35 0.80
C PRO A 44 41.93 -5.07 0.18
N ALA A 45 41.27 -4.27 1.00
CA ALA A 45 40.89 -2.93 0.58
C ALA A 45 42.19 -2.25 0.16
N ASN A 46 42.33 -1.99 -1.13
CA ASN A 46 43.42 -1.18 -1.63
C ASN A 46 43.54 0.05 -0.74
N PRO A 47 44.75 0.46 -0.32
CA PRO A 47 44.90 1.69 0.42
C PRO A 47 44.19 2.79 -0.37
N PRO A 48 43.53 3.74 0.28
CA PRO A 48 42.79 4.75 -0.43
C PRO A 48 43.77 5.44 -1.40
N GLN A 49 43.70 5.02 -2.67
CA GLN A 49 44.22 5.86 -3.71
C GLN A 49 43.45 7.15 -3.52
N THR A 50 44.16 8.22 -3.22
CA THR A 50 43.68 9.58 -3.35
C THR A 50 43.26 9.73 -4.82
N LYS A 51 42.10 9.20 -5.15
CA LYS A 51 41.39 9.59 -6.35
C LYS A 51 41.20 11.09 -6.10
N THR A 52 41.96 11.88 -6.84
CA THR A 52 41.57 13.24 -7.12
C THR A 52 40.07 13.17 -7.29
N VAL A 53 39.35 13.69 -6.31
CA VAL A 53 37.92 13.90 -6.41
C VAL A 53 37.80 14.78 -7.63
N GLU A 54 37.50 14.18 -8.79
CA GLU A 54 36.94 14.94 -9.90
C GLU A 54 35.80 15.69 -9.25
N THR A 55 36.03 16.96 -8.98
CA THR A 55 34.98 17.86 -8.54
C THR A 55 33.99 17.88 -9.68
N THR A 56 33.01 16.99 -9.60
CA THR A 56 31.81 17.08 -10.44
C THR A 56 31.36 18.52 -10.28
N PRO A 57 31.26 19.29 -11.39
CA PRO A 57 30.88 20.70 -11.30
C PRO A 57 29.64 20.80 -10.42
N PRO A 58 29.50 21.83 -9.60
CA PRO A 58 28.41 21.95 -8.65
C PRO A 58 27.11 21.82 -9.45
N VAL A 59 26.48 20.65 -9.33
CA VAL A 59 25.19 20.38 -9.99
C VAL A 59 24.28 21.50 -9.52
N ASP A 60 23.86 22.34 -10.46
CA ASP A 60 22.99 23.46 -10.20
C ASP A 60 21.83 23.01 -9.32
N LYS A 61 21.55 23.77 -8.26
CA LYS A 61 20.48 23.44 -7.30
C LYS A 61 19.13 23.22 -8.02
N GLU A 62 18.92 23.98 -9.09
CA GLU A 62 17.71 23.87 -9.91
C GLU A 62 17.69 22.56 -10.72
N GLU A 63 18.82 22.13 -11.27
CA GLU A 63 18.89 20.86 -11.99
C GLU A 63 18.66 19.67 -11.05
N ARG A 64 19.20 19.74 -9.84
CA ARG A 64 18.95 18.72 -8.80
C ARG A 64 17.48 18.70 -8.40
N ALA A 65 16.85 19.86 -8.23
CA ALA A 65 15.43 19.95 -7.93
C ALA A 65 14.58 19.36 -9.06
N ARG A 66 14.88 19.71 -10.31
CA ARG A 66 14.20 19.15 -11.49
C ARG A 66 14.32 17.64 -11.57
N LYS A 67 15.52 17.08 -11.38
CA LYS A 67 15.75 15.63 -11.36
C LYS A 67 14.95 14.92 -10.24
N ARG A 68 14.89 15.53 -9.06
CA ARG A 68 14.08 15.00 -7.94
C ARG A 68 12.59 15.01 -8.24
N ILE A 69 12.06 16.09 -8.80
CA ILE A 69 10.66 16.20 -9.20
C ILE A 69 10.33 15.18 -10.28
N ALA A 70 11.18 15.03 -11.30
CA ALA A 70 11.01 14.06 -12.37
C ALA A 70 10.99 12.62 -11.83
N LEU A 71 11.94 12.26 -10.95
CA LEU A 71 11.96 10.96 -10.29
C LEU A 71 10.67 10.73 -9.49
N PHE A 72 10.28 11.70 -8.67
CA PHE A 72 9.09 11.62 -7.82
C PHE A 72 7.82 11.40 -8.66
N ARG A 73 7.63 12.21 -9.71
CA ARG A 73 6.50 12.06 -10.64
C ARG A 73 6.50 10.72 -11.36
N SER A 74 7.68 10.18 -11.67
CA SER A 74 7.79 8.89 -12.35
C SER A 74 7.39 7.70 -11.48
N LEU A 75 7.57 7.80 -10.15
CA LEU A 75 7.18 6.77 -9.19
C LEU A 75 5.69 6.91 -8.79
N PHE A 76 5.30 8.09 -8.33
CA PHE A 76 3.96 8.34 -7.81
C PHE A 76 2.99 8.83 -8.89
N ARG A 77 3.05 8.16 -10.04
CA ARG A 77 2.25 8.52 -11.20
C ARG A 77 0.81 8.03 -11.05
N GLY A 78 -0.13 8.97 -10.96
CA GLY A 78 -1.56 8.73 -11.03
C GLY A 78 -2.19 9.52 -12.16
N ARG A 79 -3.45 9.95 -12.00
CA ARG A 79 -4.09 10.88 -12.93
C ARG A 79 -3.31 12.18 -13.00
N GLU A 80 -3.10 12.68 -14.20
CA GLU A 80 -2.34 13.93 -14.45
C GLU A 80 -3.26 15.13 -14.63
N ASP A 81 -4.53 14.89 -14.94
CA ASP A 81 -5.55 15.91 -15.18
C ASP A 81 -6.18 16.48 -13.90
N VAL A 82 -5.97 15.80 -12.76
CA VAL A 82 -6.51 16.19 -11.46
C VAL A 82 -5.65 15.65 -10.32
N TYR A 83 -5.53 16.44 -9.26
CA TYR A 83 -4.96 16.00 -7.99
C TYR A 83 -5.87 16.36 -6.83
N ALA A 84 -5.65 15.73 -5.69
CA ALA A 84 -6.34 16.06 -4.45
C ALA A 84 -5.49 17.03 -3.62
N ARG A 85 -6.11 18.07 -3.08
CA ARG A 85 -5.50 18.99 -2.13
C ARG A 85 -6.07 18.78 -0.75
N ARG A 86 -5.20 18.64 0.26
CA ARG A 86 -5.62 18.61 1.66
C ARG A 86 -6.12 19.99 2.07
N TRP A 87 -7.23 20.01 2.77
CA TRP A 87 -7.80 21.21 3.37
C TRP A 87 -8.02 20.99 4.87
N GLU A 88 -8.04 22.07 5.59
CA GLU A 88 -8.38 22.12 7.02
C GLU A 88 -9.22 23.38 7.25
N ASN A 89 -10.34 23.25 7.94
CA ASN A 89 -11.18 24.38 8.28
C ASN A 89 -10.94 24.85 9.71
N ASP A 90 -11.52 25.98 10.05
CA ASP A 90 -11.36 26.61 11.38
C ASP A 90 -11.89 25.74 12.52
N ASP A 91 -12.80 24.81 12.26
CA ASP A 91 -13.33 23.84 13.22
C ASP A 91 -12.39 22.63 13.43
N GLY A 92 -11.22 22.63 12.82
CA GLY A 92 -10.25 21.53 12.88
C GLY A 92 -10.63 20.29 12.06
N ARG A 93 -11.67 20.38 11.23
CA ARG A 93 -11.98 19.32 10.26
C ARG A 93 -10.99 19.37 9.13
N LEU A 94 -10.50 18.23 8.74
CA LEU A 94 -9.52 18.05 7.68
C LEU A 94 -9.99 16.99 6.67
N GLY A 95 -9.53 17.13 5.44
CA GLY A 95 -9.88 16.20 4.38
C GLY A 95 -9.13 16.50 3.09
N TYR A 96 -9.46 15.77 2.06
CA TYR A 96 -8.93 16.00 0.72
C TYR A 96 -10.09 16.34 -0.22
N ALA A 97 -9.85 17.27 -1.13
CA ALA A 97 -10.78 17.62 -2.19
C ALA A 97 -10.05 17.71 -3.52
N PRO A 98 -10.70 17.37 -4.65
CA PRO A 98 -10.13 17.58 -5.97
C PRO A 98 -9.78 19.06 -6.17
N ALA A 99 -8.54 19.33 -6.57
CA ALA A 99 -8.11 20.68 -6.90
C ALA A 99 -8.83 21.15 -8.16
N ALA A 100 -9.57 22.25 -8.05
CA ALA A 100 -10.36 22.76 -9.17
C ALA A 100 -10.51 24.28 -9.07
N VAL A 101 -10.66 24.91 -10.22
CA VAL A 101 -11.12 26.29 -10.34
C VAL A 101 -12.64 26.28 -10.43
N LYS A 102 -13.28 27.02 -9.54
CA LYS A 102 -14.73 27.19 -9.50
C LYS A 102 -15.15 28.35 -10.41
N ASP A 103 -16.19 28.11 -11.19
CA ASP A 103 -16.86 29.17 -11.93
C ASP A 103 -17.86 29.89 -11.01
N TRP A 104 -17.36 30.86 -10.24
CA TRP A 104 -18.19 31.62 -9.30
C TRP A 104 -19.32 32.38 -9.98
N ASN A 105 -19.14 32.79 -11.24
CA ASN A 105 -20.18 33.48 -11.99
C ASN A 105 -21.36 32.53 -12.29
N ALA A 106 -21.06 31.30 -12.72
CA ALA A 106 -22.07 30.30 -12.92
C ALA A 106 -22.75 29.88 -11.63
N VAL A 107 -21.97 29.68 -10.55
CA VAL A 107 -22.47 29.23 -9.25
C VAL A 107 -23.37 30.27 -8.61
N ASN A 108 -22.96 31.55 -8.60
CA ASN A 108 -23.69 32.63 -7.91
C ASN A 108 -25.00 33.06 -8.62
N LYS A 109 -25.12 32.78 -9.93
CA LYS A 109 -26.34 33.05 -10.70
C LYS A 109 -27.50 32.08 -10.36
N ASN A 110 -27.19 30.97 -9.65
CA ASN A 110 -28.16 29.92 -9.34
C ASN A 110 -28.64 29.96 -7.91
N ARG A 111 -29.81 29.37 -7.64
CA ARG A 111 -30.38 29.26 -6.30
C ARG A 111 -29.43 28.45 -5.35
N PRO A 112 -29.42 28.73 -4.07
CA PRO A 112 -28.51 28.02 -3.10
C PRO A 112 -28.54 26.49 -3.22
N GLU A 113 -29.72 25.92 -3.45
CA GLU A 113 -29.94 24.47 -3.57
C GLU A 113 -29.29 23.87 -4.82
N GLU A 114 -29.16 24.69 -5.90
CA GLU A 114 -28.61 24.27 -7.19
C GLU A 114 -27.11 24.54 -7.30
N ARG A 115 -26.56 25.44 -6.48
CA ARG A 115 -25.16 25.87 -6.56
C ARG A 115 -24.19 24.72 -6.55
N LYS A 116 -24.46 23.70 -5.74
CA LYS A 116 -23.62 22.50 -5.64
C LYS A 116 -23.60 21.72 -6.97
N LYS A 117 -24.76 21.53 -7.59
CA LYS A 117 -24.86 20.83 -8.89
C LYS A 117 -24.20 21.61 -10.01
N VAL A 118 -24.33 22.95 -9.99
CA VAL A 118 -23.68 23.82 -10.94
C VAL A 118 -22.17 23.81 -10.78
N ASP A 119 -21.67 23.96 -9.56
CA ASP A 119 -20.23 23.83 -9.27
C ASP A 119 -19.65 22.50 -9.77
N GLN A 120 -20.33 21.39 -9.50
CA GLN A 120 -19.89 20.08 -10.01
C GLN A 120 -19.81 20.00 -11.54
N LYS A 121 -20.68 20.70 -12.26
CA LYS A 121 -20.73 20.67 -13.72
C LYS A 121 -19.75 21.65 -14.37
N THR A 122 -19.48 22.77 -13.72
CA THR A 122 -18.71 23.90 -14.29
C THR A 122 -17.28 23.99 -13.80
N ARG A 123 -16.96 23.36 -12.67
CA ARG A 123 -15.59 23.34 -12.13
C ARG A 123 -14.61 22.69 -13.11
N LYS A 124 -13.43 23.29 -13.26
CA LYS A 124 -12.34 22.76 -14.06
C LYS A 124 -11.27 22.23 -13.12
N PHE A 125 -10.95 20.96 -13.25
CA PHE A 125 -9.87 20.35 -12.46
C PHE A 125 -8.52 20.93 -12.83
N LEU A 126 -7.62 20.96 -11.85
CA LEU A 126 -6.24 21.43 -12.03
C LEU A 126 -5.31 20.24 -12.25
N PRO A 127 -4.43 20.31 -13.27
CA PRO A 127 -3.51 19.23 -13.57
C PRO A 127 -2.38 19.14 -12.55
N VAL A 128 -1.76 17.96 -12.47
CA VAL A 128 -0.51 17.73 -11.70
C VAL A 128 0.66 18.31 -12.49
N THR A 129 1.20 19.43 -12.02
CA THR A 129 2.39 20.07 -12.61
C THR A 129 3.61 19.88 -11.72
N ASP A 130 4.80 20.16 -12.25
CA ASP A 130 6.03 20.14 -11.46
C ASP A 130 5.95 21.14 -10.28
N ALA A 131 5.33 22.30 -10.49
CA ALA A 131 5.12 23.29 -9.44
C ALA A 131 4.21 22.77 -8.31
N VAL A 132 3.19 21.97 -8.61
CA VAL A 132 2.33 21.32 -7.61
C VAL A 132 3.14 20.35 -6.77
N ILE A 133 3.98 19.53 -7.40
CA ILE A 133 4.87 18.59 -6.68
C ILE A 133 5.91 19.35 -5.87
N GLU A 134 6.51 20.39 -6.43
CA GLU A 134 7.44 21.24 -5.68
C GLU A 134 6.80 21.87 -4.45
N ASN A 135 5.61 22.43 -4.58
CA ASN A 135 4.84 22.98 -3.46
C ASN A 135 4.56 21.94 -2.38
N HIS A 136 4.25 20.71 -2.77
CA HIS A 136 4.08 19.60 -1.84
C HIS A 136 5.38 19.29 -1.08
N LEU A 137 6.49 19.14 -1.79
CA LEU A 137 7.80 18.83 -1.22
C LEU A 137 8.34 19.95 -0.33
N LEU A 138 8.00 21.21 -0.64
CA LEU A 138 8.33 22.38 0.16
C LEU A 138 7.38 22.62 1.34
N GLY A 139 6.27 21.89 1.40
CA GLY A 139 5.30 22.00 2.49
C GLY A 139 4.27 23.11 2.35
N LYS A 140 4.23 23.79 1.21
CA LYS A 140 3.24 24.85 0.92
C LYS A 140 1.83 24.28 0.78
N GLU A 141 1.71 23.04 0.29
CA GLU A 141 0.44 22.31 0.21
C GLU A 141 0.67 20.81 0.45
N THR A 142 -0.39 20.07 0.74
CA THR A 142 -0.37 18.61 0.81
C THR A 142 -1.20 18.08 -0.33
N VAL A 143 -0.55 17.29 -1.19
CA VAL A 143 -1.12 16.75 -2.42
C VAL A 143 -1.37 15.26 -2.26
N GLY A 144 -2.49 14.79 -2.79
CA GLY A 144 -2.78 13.39 -3.03
C GLY A 144 -3.00 13.13 -4.51
N VAL A 145 -2.76 11.90 -4.94
CA VAL A 145 -2.98 11.47 -6.31
C VAL A 145 -4.10 10.45 -6.38
N TYR A 146 -4.76 10.38 -7.54
CA TYR A 146 -5.75 9.37 -7.88
C TYR A 146 -5.04 8.28 -8.69
N PRO A 147 -4.78 7.10 -8.12
CA PRO A 147 -3.99 6.07 -8.80
C PRO A 147 -4.72 5.41 -9.97
N LEU A 148 -6.06 5.35 -9.91
CA LEU A 148 -6.86 4.77 -10.98
C LEU A 148 -6.97 5.73 -12.17
N LEU A 149 -6.43 5.32 -13.32
CA LEU A 149 -6.45 6.09 -14.55
C LEU A 149 -7.80 5.96 -15.27
N PRO A 150 -8.15 6.87 -16.21
CA PRO A 150 -9.40 6.81 -16.96
C PRO A 150 -9.59 5.53 -17.78
N ASP A 151 -8.50 4.87 -18.19
CA ASP A 151 -8.46 3.58 -18.87
C ASP A 151 -8.43 2.37 -17.93
N GLU A 152 -8.74 2.60 -16.64
CA GLU A 152 -8.80 1.56 -15.60
C GLU A 152 -7.44 0.87 -15.32
N ALA A 153 -6.34 1.55 -15.65
CA ALA A 153 -4.98 1.13 -15.32
C ALA A 153 -4.40 1.91 -14.13
N CYS A 154 -3.24 1.47 -13.62
CA CYS A 154 -2.49 2.15 -12.58
C CYS A 154 -0.98 1.93 -12.75
N TRP A 155 -0.16 2.84 -12.24
CA TRP A 155 1.30 2.76 -12.26
C TRP A 155 1.91 2.19 -11.00
N PHE A 156 1.11 2.06 -9.96
CA PHE A 156 1.49 1.47 -8.69
C PHE A 156 0.29 0.86 -7.98
N LEU A 157 0.57 -0.03 -7.06
CA LEU A 157 -0.35 -0.48 -6.03
C LEU A 157 0.22 -0.05 -4.68
N ALA A 158 -0.60 0.57 -3.84
CA ALA A 158 -0.23 0.81 -2.45
C ALA A 158 -1.17 0.07 -1.51
N ALA A 159 -0.64 -0.54 -0.46
CA ALA A 159 -1.40 -1.18 0.62
C ALA A 159 -1.30 -0.31 1.87
N ASP A 160 -2.43 0.02 2.47
CA ASP A 160 -2.53 0.86 3.66
C ASP A 160 -2.67 -0.01 4.91
N PHE A 161 -1.83 0.27 5.89
CA PHE A 161 -1.82 -0.39 7.19
C PHE A 161 -1.94 0.65 8.29
N ASP A 162 -3.08 0.66 8.97
CA ASP A 162 -3.39 1.54 10.08
C ASP A 162 -3.54 0.74 11.40
N LYS A 163 -3.72 1.44 12.54
CA LYS A 163 -3.95 0.86 13.86
C LYS A 163 -2.67 0.31 14.53
N LYS A 164 -2.85 -0.25 15.72
CA LYS A 164 -1.75 -0.62 16.63
C LYS A 164 -0.79 -1.71 16.10
N THR A 165 -1.24 -2.56 15.18
CA THR A 165 -0.46 -3.71 14.68
C THR A 165 0.17 -3.46 13.31
N TRP A 166 0.13 -2.22 12.81
CA TRP A 166 0.58 -1.90 11.46
C TRP A 166 2.04 -2.29 11.19
N GLU A 167 2.91 -2.16 12.20
CA GLU A 167 4.33 -2.52 12.07
C GLU A 167 4.49 -4.02 11.79
N TYR A 168 3.85 -4.87 12.59
CA TYR A 168 3.92 -6.31 12.41
C TYR A 168 3.26 -6.80 11.12
N ASP A 169 2.11 -6.23 10.80
CA ASP A 169 1.35 -6.63 9.62
C ASP A 169 2.04 -6.16 8.33
N SER A 170 2.63 -4.97 8.33
CA SER A 170 3.39 -4.46 7.18
C SER A 170 4.68 -5.24 6.93
N LEU A 171 5.44 -5.61 7.98
CA LEU A 171 6.63 -6.46 7.83
C LEU A 171 6.26 -7.83 7.27
N ALA A 172 5.21 -8.46 7.78
CA ALA A 172 4.76 -9.74 7.26
C ALA A 172 4.35 -9.68 5.79
N PHE A 173 3.74 -8.57 5.38
CA PHE A 173 3.40 -8.31 3.99
C PHE A 173 4.65 -8.12 3.12
N LEU A 174 5.66 -7.36 3.61
CA LEU A 174 6.94 -7.17 2.91
C LEU A 174 7.71 -8.48 2.73
N GLU A 175 7.80 -9.30 3.77
CA GLU A 175 8.43 -10.63 3.69
C GLU A 175 7.75 -11.50 2.62
N THR A 176 6.43 -11.41 2.51
CA THR A 176 5.69 -12.13 1.47
C THR A 176 5.96 -11.54 0.08
N CYS A 177 6.12 -10.21 -0.03
CA CYS A 177 6.53 -9.58 -1.28
C CYS A 177 7.91 -10.10 -1.72
N GLU A 178 8.87 -10.18 -0.79
CA GLU A 178 10.22 -10.68 -1.07
C GLU A 178 10.19 -12.13 -1.58
N GLU A 179 9.43 -13.02 -0.94
CA GLU A 179 9.28 -14.41 -1.38
C GLU A 179 8.65 -14.55 -2.76
N LEU A 180 7.71 -13.68 -3.07
CA LEU A 180 7.07 -13.66 -4.39
C LEU A 180 7.89 -12.88 -5.41
N SER A 181 9.10 -12.39 -5.04
CA SER A 181 9.95 -11.53 -5.87
C SER A 181 9.22 -10.27 -6.37
N VAL A 182 8.37 -9.70 -5.51
CA VAL A 182 7.65 -8.45 -5.76
C VAL A 182 8.40 -7.31 -5.09
N PRO A 183 9.03 -6.40 -5.85
CA PRO A 183 9.70 -5.24 -5.27
C PRO A 183 8.69 -4.33 -4.55
N ALA A 184 8.92 -4.07 -3.27
CA ALA A 184 8.04 -3.26 -2.45
C ALA A 184 8.82 -2.31 -1.54
N ALA A 185 8.23 -1.17 -1.18
CA ALA A 185 8.86 -0.17 -0.33
C ALA A 185 7.89 0.29 0.75
N LEU A 186 8.35 0.33 2.00
CA LEU A 186 7.55 0.75 3.15
C LEU A 186 7.74 2.24 3.42
N GLU A 187 6.64 2.97 3.49
CA GLU A 187 6.55 4.36 3.93
C GLU A 187 5.84 4.43 5.28
N ARG A 188 6.39 5.17 6.23
CA ARG A 188 5.63 5.58 7.41
C ARG A 188 4.63 6.65 7.03
N SER A 189 3.37 6.44 7.37
CA SER A 189 2.29 7.36 7.01
C SER A 189 2.48 8.77 7.57
N ARG A 190 1.75 9.74 7.03
CA ARG A 190 1.80 11.13 7.49
C ARG A 190 1.54 11.31 8.98
N SER A 191 0.66 10.50 9.55
CA SER A 191 0.31 10.54 10.98
C SER A 191 1.38 9.90 11.87
N GLY A 192 2.27 9.10 11.32
CA GLY A 192 3.22 8.25 12.05
C GLY A 192 2.58 7.02 12.72
N LYS A 193 1.27 6.83 12.57
CA LYS A 193 0.51 5.76 13.23
C LYS A 193 0.10 4.63 12.29
N GLY A 194 0.68 4.57 11.11
CA GLY A 194 0.44 3.59 10.08
C GLY A 194 1.54 3.61 9.02
N GLY A 195 1.42 2.78 8.00
CA GLY A 195 2.37 2.68 6.90
C GLY A 195 1.70 2.32 5.60
N HIS A 196 2.32 2.75 4.52
CA HIS A 196 1.92 2.37 3.17
C HIS A 196 3.02 1.51 2.56
N ILE A 197 2.64 0.37 1.97
CA ILE A 197 3.57 -0.43 1.18
C ILE A 197 3.29 -0.17 -0.29
N TRP A 198 4.31 0.34 -0.98
CA TRP A 198 4.26 0.74 -2.38
C TRP A 198 4.89 -0.32 -3.27
N ILE A 199 4.17 -0.72 -4.33
CA ILE A 199 4.63 -1.60 -5.40
C ILE A 199 4.50 -0.80 -6.69
N PHE A 200 5.61 -0.48 -7.33
CA PHE A 200 5.63 0.32 -8.56
C PHE A 200 5.77 -0.58 -9.77
N PHE A 201 5.09 -0.25 -10.87
CA PHE A 201 5.15 -0.99 -12.12
C PHE A 201 6.01 -0.24 -13.16
N ASP A 202 6.64 -0.98 -14.05
CA ASP A 202 7.46 -0.43 -15.14
C ASP A 202 6.60 0.24 -16.22
N ARG A 203 5.36 -0.22 -16.39
CA ARG A 203 4.32 0.37 -17.24
C ARG A 203 2.96 0.34 -16.55
N ALA A 204 1.99 1.05 -17.11
CA ALA A 204 0.62 0.99 -16.60
C ALA A 204 0.08 -0.45 -16.68
N LEU A 205 -0.49 -0.91 -15.57
CA LEU A 205 -1.05 -2.24 -15.41
C LEU A 205 -2.56 -2.11 -15.15
N PRO A 206 -3.43 -2.99 -15.71
CA PRO A 206 -4.84 -2.97 -15.36
C PRO A 206 -5.06 -3.03 -13.85
N ALA A 207 -5.89 -2.12 -13.31
CA ALA A 207 -6.12 -2.01 -11.86
C ALA A 207 -6.61 -3.32 -11.24
N ILE A 208 -7.43 -4.08 -11.99
CA ILE A 208 -7.88 -5.42 -11.59
C ILE A 208 -6.71 -6.39 -11.37
N THR A 209 -5.68 -6.33 -12.22
CA THR A 209 -4.48 -7.19 -12.09
C THR A 209 -3.64 -6.75 -10.90
N ALA A 210 -3.39 -5.45 -10.74
CA ALA A 210 -2.66 -4.92 -9.59
C ALA A 210 -3.35 -5.31 -8.26
N ARG A 211 -4.67 -5.18 -8.17
CA ARG A 211 -5.44 -5.56 -6.99
C ARG A 211 -5.43 -7.06 -6.73
N LYS A 212 -5.51 -7.89 -7.79
CA LYS A 212 -5.36 -9.34 -7.64
C LYS A 212 -3.99 -9.72 -7.12
N LEU A 213 -2.92 -9.05 -7.57
CA LEU A 213 -1.58 -9.21 -7.00
C LEU A 213 -1.56 -8.87 -5.51
N GLY A 214 -2.13 -7.73 -5.11
CA GLY A 214 -2.25 -7.35 -3.70
C GLY A 214 -3.04 -8.39 -2.87
N CYS A 215 -4.16 -8.87 -3.40
CA CYS A 215 -4.96 -9.92 -2.75
C CYS A 215 -4.18 -11.25 -2.61
N LEU A 216 -3.37 -11.61 -3.60
CA LEU A 216 -2.50 -12.78 -3.52
C LEU A 216 -1.49 -12.63 -2.38
N ILE A 217 -0.81 -11.48 -2.32
CA ILE A 217 0.17 -11.21 -1.26
C ILE A 217 -0.51 -11.28 0.12
N LEU A 218 -1.66 -10.61 0.31
CA LEU A 218 -2.44 -10.68 1.56
C LEU A 218 -2.80 -12.13 1.93
N THR A 219 -3.28 -12.91 0.96
CA THR A 219 -3.66 -14.31 1.18
C THR A 219 -2.47 -15.13 1.64
N ARG A 220 -1.32 -15.00 0.96
CA ARG A 220 -0.08 -15.70 1.32
C ARG A 220 0.46 -15.26 2.68
N THR A 221 0.40 -13.97 2.98
CA THR A 221 0.79 -13.45 4.30
C THR A 221 -0.06 -14.08 5.41
N MET A 222 -1.38 -14.18 5.22
CA MET A 222 -2.29 -14.81 6.19
C MET A 222 -2.06 -16.32 6.33
N GLU A 223 -1.75 -17.01 5.23
CA GLU A 223 -1.45 -18.46 5.25
C GLU A 223 -0.17 -18.76 6.05
N ARG A 224 0.84 -17.92 5.92
CA ARG A 224 2.13 -18.09 6.64
C ARG A 224 2.03 -17.74 8.11
N ARG A 225 1.29 -16.72 8.42
CA ARG A 225 1.17 -16.19 9.79
C ARG A 225 -0.27 -16.30 10.29
N HIS A 226 -0.70 -17.52 10.57
CA HIS A 226 -2.06 -17.81 11.07
C HIS A 226 -2.44 -17.01 12.33
N GLN A 227 -1.45 -16.51 13.06
CA GLN A 227 -1.64 -15.69 14.27
C GLN A 227 -1.90 -14.22 13.95
N LEU A 228 -1.50 -13.73 12.77
CA LEU A 228 -1.72 -12.35 12.35
C LEU A 228 -3.04 -12.23 11.63
N GLY A 229 -3.95 -11.49 12.23
CA GLY A 229 -5.25 -11.21 11.60
C GLY A 229 -5.20 -10.20 10.47
N LEU A 230 -4.03 -9.56 10.19
CA LEU A 230 -3.89 -8.38 9.32
C LEU A 230 -4.96 -7.33 9.63
N ASN A 231 -5.25 -7.14 10.92
CA ASN A 231 -6.31 -6.26 11.38
C ASN A 231 -6.00 -4.77 11.12
N SER A 232 -4.74 -4.45 10.85
CA SER A 232 -4.30 -3.11 10.50
C SER A 232 -4.40 -2.82 9.00
N TYR A 233 -4.54 -3.85 8.15
CA TYR A 233 -4.79 -3.62 6.74
C TYR A 233 -6.14 -2.92 6.55
N ASP A 234 -6.14 -1.78 5.88
CA ASP A 234 -7.34 -1.01 5.58
C ASP A 234 -7.77 -1.21 4.13
N ARG A 235 -6.96 -0.81 3.18
CA ARG A 235 -7.32 -0.85 1.75
C ARG A 235 -6.12 -0.85 0.80
N PHE A 236 -6.42 -1.08 -0.47
CA PHE A 236 -5.48 -0.82 -1.55
C PHE A 236 -5.77 0.53 -2.23
N PHE A 237 -4.72 1.05 -2.89
CA PHE A 237 -4.80 2.16 -3.83
C PHE A 237 -4.19 1.72 -5.18
N PRO A 238 -5.02 1.55 -6.25
CA PRO A 238 -6.47 1.74 -6.30
C PRO A 238 -7.24 0.68 -5.50
N ASN A 239 -8.41 1.05 -4.95
CA ASN A 239 -9.31 0.15 -4.23
C ASN A 239 -10.41 -0.46 -5.11
N GLN A 240 -10.49 -0.08 -6.37
CA GLN A 240 -11.52 -0.53 -7.32
C GLN A 240 -10.92 -0.93 -8.65
N ASP A 241 -11.60 -1.82 -9.37
CA ASP A 241 -11.15 -2.37 -10.65
C ASP A 241 -11.51 -1.46 -11.81
N THR A 242 -12.61 -0.71 -11.69
CA THR A 242 -13.18 0.08 -12.77
C THR A 242 -13.41 1.52 -12.32
N MET A 243 -13.36 2.44 -13.29
CA MET A 243 -13.60 3.86 -13.04
C MET A 243 -15.10 4.12 -12.86
N PRO A 244 -15.57 4.69 -11.73
CA PRO A 244 -16.96 5.06 -11.57
C PRO A 244 -17.31 6.21 -12.52
N ARG A 245 -18.50 6.17 -13.06
CA ARG A 245 -18.99 7.24 -13.98
C ARG A 245 -18.97 8.60 -13.29
N GLY A 246 -18.15 9.52 -13.81
CA GLY A 246 -17.98 10.86 -13.24
C GLY A 246 -17.19 10.90 -11.92
N GLY A 247 -16.65 9.76 -11.48
CA GLY A 247 -15.80 9.65 -10.30
C GLY A 247 -14.31 9.78 -10.62
N LEU A 248 -13.50 9.89 -9.58
CA LEU A 248 -12.05 9.99 -9.67
C LEU A 248 -11.33 8.75 -9.11
N GLY A 249 -12.08 7.84 -8.48
CA GLY A 249 -11.52 6.76 -7.69
C GLY A 249 -11.06 7.25 -6.30
N ASN A 250 -10.48 6.34 -5.53
CA ASN A 250 -9.86 6.70 -4.25
C ASN A 250 -8.53 7.44 -4.48
N LEU A 251 -8.12 8.21 -3.50
CA LEU A 251 -6.86 8.95 -3.53
C LEU A 251 -5.92 8.47 -2.43
N ILE A 252 -4.61 8.62 -2.67
CA ILE A 252 -3.58 8.45 -1.65
C ILE A 252 -2.75 9.72 -1.52
N ALA A 253 -2.42 10.12 -0.29
CA ALA A 253 -1.53 11.24 -0.05
C ALA A 253 -0.11 10.93 -0.54
N LEU A 254 0.53 11.89 -1.19
CA LEU A 254 1.91 11.75 -1.61
C LEU A 254 2.87 11.77 -0.40
N PRO A 255 3.95 10.96 -0.43
CA PRO A 255 4.97 10.96 0.61
C PRO A 255 5.90 12.19 0.52
N LEU A 256 6.78 12.31 1.49
CA LEU A 256 7.86 13.31 1.57
C LEU A 256 7.41 14.78 1.67
N GLN A 257 6.17 15.05 2.04
CA GLN A 257 5.73 16.41 2.36
C GLN A 257 6.57 16.98 3.50
N PHE A 258 6.99 18.23 3.40
CA PHE A 258 8.01 18.82 4.26
C PHE A 258 7.72 18.76 5.76
N ALA A 259 6.51 19.13 6.19
CA ALA A 259 6.19 19.22 7.60
C ALA A 259 6.19 17.84 8.31
N PRO A 260 5.47 16.80 7.85
CA PRO A 260 5.55 15.47 8.46
C PRO A 260 6.94 14.84 8.30
N ARG A 261 7.65 15.10 7.18
CA ARG A 261 9.02 14.60 6.98
C ARG A 261 9.98 15.09 8.04
N LYS A 262 9.89 16.34 8.48
CA LYS A 262 10.68 16.87 9.61
C LYS A 262 10.43 16.11 10.92
N ALA A 263 9.24 15.58 11.09
CA ALA A 263 8.85 14.77 12.26
C ALA A 263 9.16 13.26 12.07
N GLY A 264 9.87 12.88 11.00
CA GLY A 264 10.17 11.48 10.69
C GLY A 264 8.98 10.69 10.13
N ASN A 265 7.92 11.36 9.69
CA ASN A 265 6.71 10.78 9.10
C ASN A 265 6.65 11.09 7.60
N SER A 266 5.79 10.38 6.86
CA SER A 266 5.70 10.51 5.40
C SER A 266 7.05 10.28 4.72
N VAL A 267 7.80 9.30 5.21
CA VAL A 267 9.16 8.94 4.78
C VAL A 267 9.26 7.44 4.60
N PHE A 268 10.13 7.02 3.69
CA PHE A 268 10.48 5.61 3.54
C PHE A 268 11.38 5.15 4.67
N ILE A 269 11.10 3.96 5.16
CA ILE A 269 11.73 3.35 6.34
C ILE A 269 12.20 1.93 6.02
N ASP A 270 13.19 1.47 6.75
CA ASP A 270 13.70 0.10 6.66
C ASP A 270 12.86 -0.89 7.51
N ALA A 271 13.31 -2.14 7.58
CA ALA A 271 12.67 -3.18 8.36
C ALA A 271 12.72 -2.95 9.88
N ASP A 272 13.62 -2.11 10.36
CA ASP A 272 13.72 -1.66 11.75
C ASP A 272 12.87 -0.41 12.03
N PHE A 273 12.07 0.01 11.06
CA PHE A 273 11.27 1.23 11.10
C PHE A 273 12.08 2.51 11.22
N LYS A 274 13.35 2.49 10.82
CA LYS A 274 14.20 3.68 10.78
C LYS A 274 14.11 4.37 9.43
N PRO A 275 13.94 5.70 9.38
CA PRO A 275 13.95 6.42 8.12
C PRO A 275 15.29 6.29 7.39
N TYR A 276 15.26 6.03 6.09
CA TYR A 276 16.47 6.09 5.27
C TYR A 276 17.09 7.50 5.37
N PRO A 277 18.40 7.61 5.62
CA PRO A 277 19.06 8.90 5.80
C PRO A 277 18.94 9.84 4.58
N ASP A 278 19.03 9.27 3.38
CA ASP A 278 18.79 9.98 2.12
C ASP A 278 17.62 9.36 1.38
N GLN A 279 16.45 9.96 1.56
CA GLN A 279 15.20 9.55 0.92
C GLN A 279 15.29 9.59 -0.62
N TRP A 280 16.01 10.56 -1.17
CA TRP A 280 16.15 10.69 -2.63
C TRP A 280 17.05 9.62 -3.23
N ARG A 281 18.12 9.28 -2.54
CA ARG A 281 18.96 8.15 -2.91
C ARG A 281 18.15 6.85 -2.85
N PHE A 282 17.38 6.64 -1.78
CA PHE A 282 16.50 5.46 -1.68
C PHE A 282 15.50 5.41 -2.83
N LEU A 283 14.76 6.50 -3.11
CA LEU A 283 13.81 6.55 -4.22
C LEU A 283 14.47 6.22 -5.58
N SER A 284 15.73 6.62 -5.78
CA SER A 284 16.45 6.32 -7.02
C SER A 284 16.86 4.85 -7.18
N THR A 285 16.84 4.08 -6.10
CA THR A 285 17.14 2.63 -6.10
C THR A 285 15.90 1.75 -6.12
N ILE A 286 14.70 2.33 -6.04
CA ILE A 286 13.45 1.57 -6.08
C ILE A 286 13.34 0.82 -7.40
N GLN A 287 13.19 -0.48 -7.30
CA GLN A 287 12.91 -1.34 -8.43
C GLN A 287 11.42 -1.31 -8.77
N ARG A 288 11.11 -1.38 -10.06
CA ARG A 288 9.75 -1.50 -10.56
C ARG A 288 9.50 -2.94 -10.95
N MET A 289 8.35 -3.46 -10.58
CA MET A 289 7.91 -4.78 -11.04
C MET A 289 7.54 -4.71 -12.52
N ALA A 290 8.06 -5.62 -13.33
CA ALA A 290 7.62 -5.74 -14.70
C ALA A 290 6.13 -6.12 -14.75
N ALA A 291 5.35 -5.40 -15.56
CA ALA A 291 3.90 -5.65 -15.63
C ALA A 291 3.60 -7.08 -16.12
N ASP A 292 4.41 -7.61 -17.06
CA ASP A 292 4.28 -9.00 -17.51
C ASP A 292 4.50 -9.99 -16.37
N ALA A 293 5.47 -9.75 -15.49
CA ALA A 293 5.70 -10.58 -14.31
C ALA A 293 4.54 -10.52 -13.31
N ALA A 294 3.92 -9.36 -13.16
CA ALA A 294 2.73 -9.21 -12.32
C ALA A 294 1.53 -9.99 -12.89
N GLU A 295 1.30 -9.90 -14.21
CA GLU A 295 0.25 -10.64 -14.91
C GLU A 295 0.46 -12.16 -14.80
N GLU A 296 1.69 -12.62 -15.03
CA GLU A 296 2.04 -14.03 -14.90
C GLU A 296 1.86 -14.57 -13.48
N THR A 297 2.29 -13.79 -12.49
CA THR A 297 2.13 -14.15 -11.07
C THR A 297 0.67 -14.30 -10.70
N VAL A 298 -0.18 -13.34 -11.12
CA VAL A 298 -1.62 -13.39 -10.91
C VAL A 298 -2.26 -14.57 -11.64
N ALA A 299 -1.89 -14.80 -12.91
CA ALA A 299 -2.41 -15.92 -13.69
C ALA A 299 -2.08 -17.28 -13.06
N LYS A 300 -0.83 -17.46 -12.62
CA LYS A 300 -0.40 -18.68 -11.89
C LYS A 300 -1.19 -18.89 -10.61
N ALA A 301 -1.43 -17.83 -9.85
CA ALA A 301 -2.20 -17.91 -8.60
C ALA A 301 -3.68 -18.22 -8.87
N GLN A 302 -4.28 -17.64 -9.92
CA GLN A 302 -5.65 -17.96 -10.32
C GLN A 302 -5.82 -19.43 -10.70
N CYS A 303 -4.87 -19.97 -11.48
CA CYS A 303 -4.86 -21.39 -11.86
C CYS A 303 -4.77 -22.32 -10.64
N LYS A 304 -4.04 -21.92 -9.59
CA LYS A 304 -3.89 -22.69 -8.35
C LYS A 304 -5.08 -22.53 -7.40
N GLY A 305 -5.96 -21.56 -7.64
CA GLY A 305 -7.06 -21.23 -6.75
C GLY A 305 -6.62 -20.49 -5.48
N ASP A 306 -5.45 -19.93 -5.49
CA ASP A 306 -4.81 -19.21 -4.37
C ASP A 306 -5.33 -17.76 -4.22
N LEU A 307 -6.11 -17.27 -5.16
CA LEU A 307 -6.71 -15.94 -5.13
C LEU A 307 -8.07 -16.00 -4.42
N ILE A 308 -8.09 -15.54 -3.19
CA ILE A 308 -9.34 -15.20 -2.52
C ILE A 308 -9.70 -13.79 -3.02
N GLY A 309 -10.65 -13.72 -3.95
CA GLY A 309 -11.20 -12.44 -4.40
C GLY A 309 -11.99 -11.81 -3.25
N VAL A 310 -11.37 -10.93 -2.50
CA VAL A 310 -12.09 -10.03 -1.62
C VAL A 310 -12.81 -9.03 -2.53
N ARG A 311 -14.08 -9.27 -2.84
CA ARG A 311 -14.96 -8.22 -3.35
C ARG A 311 -15.14 -7.22 -2.21
N MET A 312 -14.32 -6.20 -2.20
CA MET A 312 -14.63 -5.03 -1.39
C MET A 312 -15.87 -4.40 -1.97
N SER A 313 -16.91 -4.33 -1.15
CA SER A 313 -18.14 -3.63 -1.49
C SER A 313 -17.79 -2.15 -1.71
N ILE A 314 -18.29 -1.58 -2.79
CA ILE A 314 -18.19 -0.13 -3.11
C ILE A 314 -18.81 0.74 -1.99
N ALA A 315 -19.45 0.13 -1.00
CA ALA A 315 -20.11 0.79 0.13
C ALA A 315 -19.15 1.22 1.25
N ASP A 316 -17.86 0.86 1.20
CA ASP A 316 -16.90 1.20 2.24
C ASP A 316 -16.15 2.53 1.99
N ASP A 317 -16.52 3.29 0.97
CA ASP A 317 -16.05 4.67 0.75
C ASP A 317 -16.72 5.71 1.68
N GLU A 318 -17.36 5.28 2.77
CA GLU A 318 -18.00 6.20 3.74
C GLU A 318 -17.01 7.07 4.51
N ASP A 319 -15.71 6.78 4.46
CA ASP A 319 -14.68 7.59 5.11
C ASP A 319 -14.10 8.71 4.24
N VAL A 320 -14.38 8.73 2.96
CA VAL A 320 -14.28 9.95 2.16
C VAL A 320 -15.56 10.71 2.40
N GLN A 321 -15.65 11.38 3.55
CA GLN A 321 -16.63 12.42 3.81
C GLN A 321 -16.35 13.59 2.86
N ASP A 322 -16.48 13.31 1.58
CA ASP A 322 -16.68 14.32 0.58
C ASP A 322 -18.19 14.43 0.44
N PRO A 323 -18.83 15.42 1.07
CA PRO A 323 -20.27 15.60 0.99
C PRO A 323 -20.73 15.86 -0.45
N TRP A 324 -19.81 15.79 -1.41
CA TRP A 324 -19.97 16.21 -2.81
C TRP A 324 -20.13 15.06 -3.80
N THR A 325 -19.82 13.81 -3.48
CA THR A 325 -19.58 12.84 -4.54
C THR A 325 -20.69 11.84 -4.81
N LEU A 326 -21.59 11.56 -3.89
CA LEU A 326 -22.72 10.66 -4.21
C LEU A 326 -23.98 11.11 -3.47
N PRO A 327 -25.17 11.03 -4.13
CA PRO A 327 -26.40 10.99 -3.37
C PRO A 327 -26.31 9.77 -2.44
N PRO A 328 -26.86 9.85 -1.19
CA PRO A 328 -26.82 8.72 -0.27
C PRO A 328 -27.29 7.50 -1.04
N SER A 329 -26.43 6.50 -1.15
CA SER A 329 -26.80 5.26 -1.81
C SER A 329 -28.05 4.81 -1.08
N ARG A 330 -29.19 4.75 -1.78
CA ARG A 330 -30.36 4.06 -1.27
C ARG A 330 -29.81 2.72 -0.83
N LYS A 331 -29.83 2.42 0.50
CA LYS A 331 -29.43 1.12 1.05
C LYS A 331 -29.97 0.10 0.09
N ARG A 332 -29.08 -0.51 -0.67
CA ARG A 332 -29.44 -1.48 -1.68
C ARG A 332 -30.12 -2.56 -0.87
N ARG A 333 -31.45 -2.63 -0.90
CA ARG A 333 -32.18 -3.72 -0.24
C ARG A 333 -31.54 -4.97 -0.78
N GLU A 334 -30.86 -5.70 0.12
CA GLU A 334 -30.26 -6.97 -0.25
C GLU A 334 -31.36 -7.79 -0.88
N ARG A 335 -31.14 -8.23 -2.13
CA ARG A 335 -32.12 -9.10 -2.78
C ARG A 335 -32.31 -10.33 -1.91
N PRO A 336 -33.56 -10.75 -1.67
CA PRO A 336 -33.80 -12.01 -0.98
C PRO A 336 -33.00 -13.13 -1.64
N ILE A 337 -32.50 -14.07 -0.86
CA ILE A 337 -31.86 -15.27 -1.40
C ILE A 337 -32.96 -16.09 -2.08
N GLU A 338 -32.92 -16.17 -3.40
CA GLU A 338 -33.87 -16.97 -4.18
C GLU A 338 -33.41 -18.43 -4.14
N GLY A 339 -34.31 -19.34 -3.88
CA GLY A 339 -34.10 -20.78 -3.85
C GLY A 339 -34.29 -21.40 -2.47
N PRO A 340 -34.35 -22.74 -2.38
CA PRO A 340 -34.55 -23.46 -1.14
C PRO A 340 -33.33 -23.22 -0.22
N LEU A 341 -33.61 -22.72 0.97
CA LEU A 341 -32.59 -22.57 2.01
C LEU A 341 -32.40 -23.87 2.76
N PRO A 342 -31.18 -24.28 3.12
CA PRO A 342 -30.97 -25.46 3.96
C PRO A 342 -31.61 -25.25 5.34
N LYS A 343 -32.29 -26.26 5.85
CA LYS A 343 -32.90 -26.20 7.18
C LYS A 343 -31.87 -26.13 8.30
N THR A 344 -30.68 -26.63 8.05
CA THR A 344 -29.57 -26.68 9.01
C THR A 344 -28.26 -26.33 8.31
N VAL A 345 -27.39 -25.61 8.99
CA VAL A 345 -26.04 -25.31 8.54
C VAL A 345 -25.08 -25.85 9.60
N GLN A 346 -24.15 -26.69 9.17
CA GLN A 346 -23.16 -27.26 10.08
C GLN A 346 -22.04 -26.28 10.34
N ILE A 347 -21.84 -25.94 11.62
CA ILE A 347 -20.82 -24.99 12.06
C ILE A 347 -19.89 -25.71 13.02
N VAL A 348 -18.61 -25.75 12.72
CA VAL A 348 -17.57 -26.28 13.59
C VAL A 348 -16.81 -25.11 14.24
N ARG A 349 -16.85 -25.06 15.56
CA ARG A 349 -16.09 -24.08 16.34
C ARG A 349 -14.79 -24.72 16.82
N ALA A 350 -13.67 -24.23 16.27
CA ALA A 350 -12.32 -24.57 16.73
C ALA A 350 -11.59 -23.25 17.08
N ASN A 351 -10.35 -23.09 16.69
CA ASN A 351 -9.65 -21.80 16.74
C ASN A 351 -10.27 -20.74 15.81
N LEU A 352 -11.05 -21.18 14.83
CA LEU A 352 -11.88 -20.38 13.95
C LEU A 352 -13.28 -21.01 13.85
N VAL A 353 -14.24 -20.28 13.31
CA VAL A 353 -15.57 -20.79 12.99
C VAL A 353 -15.56 -21.27 11.55
N TYR A 354 -15.78 -22.56 11.36
CA TYR A 354 -15.88 -23.18 10.04
C TYR A 354 -17.36 -23.44 9.70
N VAL A 355 -17.76 -23.06 8.49
CA VAL A 355 -19.10 -23.31 7.97
C VAL A 355 -19.00 -24.33 6.84
N GLU A 356 -19.68 -25.45 6.94
CA GLU A 356 -19.69 -26.45 5.88
C GLU A 356 -20.49 -25.92 4.70
N LYS A 357 -19.84 -25.85 3.52
CA LYS A 357 -20.42 -25.22 2.32
C LYS A 357 -21.19 -26.19 1.42
N LYS A 358 -21.18 -27.48 1.72
CA LYS A 358 -21.67 -28.55 0.81
C LYS A 358 -23.09 -28.34 0.33
N ASP A 359 -23.98 -27.89 1.20
CA ASP A 359 -25.42 -27.74 0.94
C ASP A 359 -25.86 -26.25 0.92
N LEU A 360 -24.92 -25.32 0.87
CA LEU A 360 -25.24 -23.90 0.86
C LEU A 360 -25.47 -23.36 -0.57
N PRO A 361 -26.58 -22.67 -0.82
CA PRO A 361 -26.84 -22.02 -2.09
C PRO A 361 -25.72 -21.03 -2.43
N PRO A 362 -25.34 -20.86 -3.71
CA PRO A 362 -24.29 -19.93 -4.13
C PRO A 362 -24.49 -18.50 -3.64
N ALA A 363 -25.74 -18.03 -3.57
CA ALA A 363 -26.08 -16.70 -3.07
C ALA A 363 -25.77 -16.54 -1.57
N MET A 364 -26.00 -17.60 -0.78
CA MET A 364 -25.69 -17.62 0.65
C MET A 364 -24.19 -17.73 0.89
N LEU A 365 -23.47 -18.53 0.10
CA LEU A 365 -22.01 -18.59 0.11
C LEU A 365 -21.40 -17.23 -0.21
N ASN A 366 -21.90 -16.55 -1.24
CA ASN A 366 -21.42 -15.23 -1.60
C ASN A 366 -21.66 -14.18 -0.49
N ARG A 367 -22.79 -14.28 0.23
CA ARG A 367 -23.02 -13.42 1.40
C ARG A 367 -22.08 -13.72 2.57
N LEU A 368 -21.86 -14.99 2.86
CA LEU A 368 -20.94 -15.42 3.92
C LEU A 368 -19.50 -14.97 3.59
N LEU A 369 -19.07 -15.13 2.33
CA LEU A 369 -17.76 -14.69 1.86
C LEU A 369 -17.62 -13.17 1.77
N GLY A 370 -18.72 -12.46 1.51
CA GLY A 370 -18.76 -11.00 1.48
C GLY A 370 -18.86 -10.34 2.86
N SER A 371 -19.13 -11.12 3.91
CA SER A 371 -19.13 -10.60 5.28
C SER A 371 -17.69 -10.60 5.81
N ARG A 372 -17.23 -9.49 6.38
CA ARG A 372 -15.86 -9.29 6.91
C ARG A 372 -15.42 -10.32 7.96
N HIS A 373 -16.29 -11.26 8.36
CA HIS A 373 -16.10 -12.19 9.47
C HIS A 373 -15.82 -13.63 9.03
N PHE A 374 -15.96 -13.98 7.75
CA PHE A 374 -15.80 -15.36 7.29
C PHE A 374 -14.61 -15.49 6.34
N ARG A 375 -13.71 -16.42 6.66
CA ARG A 375 -12.60 -16.86 5.81
C ARG A 375 -12.85 -18.30 5.37
N THR A 376 -12.63 -18.60 4.09
CA THR A 376 -12.65 -19.99 3.63
C THR A 376 -11.27 -20.61 3.85
N PRO A 377 -11.18 -21.77 4.52
CA PRO A 377 -9.97 -22.59 4.43
C PRO A 377 -9.78 -23.00 2.97
N SER A 378 -8.56 -22.94 2.46
CA SER A 378 -8.23 -23.48 1.15
C SER A 378 -8.66 -24.94 1.09
N SER A 379 -9.75 -25.25 0.38
CA SER A 379 -10.08 -26.63 0.11
C SER A 379 -9.03 -27.15 -0.85
N THR A 380 -8.22 -28.09 -0.41
CA THR A 380 -7.32 -28.92 -1.18
C THR A 380 -8.08 -29.75 -2.22
N ARG A 381 -8.66 -29.11 -3.20
CA ARG A 381 -9.10 -29.75 -4.42
C ARG A 381 -8.46 -29.02 -5.59
N ARG A 382 -7.29 -29.54 -5.99
CA ARG A 382 -6.67 -29.23 -7.28
C ARG A 382 -7.71 -29.40 -8.38
N LYS A 383 -8.29 -28.30 -8.84
CA LYS A 383 -8.91 -28.30 -10.17
C LYS A 383 -7.78 -28.16 -11.18
N ARG A 384 -7.60 -29.16 -12.02
CA ARG A 384 -6.78 -29.06 -13.23
C ARG A 384 -7.19 -27.79 -13.99
N CYS A 385 -6.23 -26.99 -14.38
CA CYS A 385 -6.40 -25.95 -15.39
C CYS A 385 -6.65 -26.62 -16.74
N ASP A 386 -7.86 -27.09 -16.99
CA ASP A 386 -8.31 -27.43 -18.32
C ASP A 386 -8.96 -26.18 -18.91
N SER A 387 -8.39 -25.70 -20.01
CA SER A 387 -8.77 -24.52 -20.78
C SER A 387 -10.11 -24.72 -21.54
N ARG A 388 -11.10 -25.39 -20.95
CA ARG A 388 -12.45 -25.49 -21.54
C ARG A 388 -13.45 -24.69 -20.71
N PRO A 389 -14.27 -23.84 -21.32
CA PRO A 389 -15.34 -23.17 -20.62
C PRO A 389 -16.36 -24.20 -20.19
N THR A 390 -16.46 -24.46 -18.91
CA THR A 390 -17.58 -25.24 -18.35
C THR A 390 -18.83 -24.35 -18.37
N THR A 391 -19.66 -24.53 -19.36
CA THR A 391 -21.07 -24.20 -19.28
C THR A 391 -21.67 -24.95 -18.11
N SER A 392 -21.87 -24.31 -17.00
CA SER A 392 -22.72 -24.85 -15.92
C SER A 392 -24.18 -24.70 -16.33
N ARG A 393 -24.79 -25.78 -16.73
CA ARG A 393 -26.26 -25.90 -16.70
C ARG A 393 -26.69 -25.87 -15.24
N VAL A 394 -27.64 -24.98 -14.97
CA VAL A 394 -28.67 -24.85 -13.95
C VAL A 394 -28.37 -25.52 -12.61
#